data_16afde2f19523f1acfd94bb54f0f98dc
#
_entry.id   16afde2f19523f1acfd94bb54f0f98dc
#
_cell.length_a   1.000
_cell.length_b   1.000
_cell.length_c   1.000
_cell.angle_alpha   90.00
_cell.angle_beta   90.00
_cell.angle_gamma   90.00
#
_symmetry.space_group_name_H-M   'P 1'
#
loop_
_entity.id
_entity.type
_entity.pdbx_description
1 polymer ?
#
loop_
_entity_poly.entity_id
_entity_poly.type
_entity_poly.pdbx_seq_one_letter_code
_entity_poly.pdbx_strand_id
1 'polypeptide(L)'
;MELRGIKAIVTGGGSGFGKGIAEALSTAGAKVWITGRDHGKLVAAADEIGARAFVADASDGGDWDRLLAEVGDVDVLVNNAGFGGKIAPLTEQEDSDIAAVIATNLTGAILGASRVARAMAKRRRGVIVNISSVCALHAWPGWSVYTAAKAGLLKFSHALHTEMRPYGVRVSCLIPSWGQTDFNRAAGIPEASDDWTPAKDYISPSQLGKIVTDLVALPDHLTVPEMVVQPMVQEIIPM
;
A
#
# COMPACT_ATOMS: atom_id res chain seq x y z
N MET A 1 3.84 12.39 -14.61
CA MET A 1 3.59 11.27 -15.55
C MET A 1 2.16 11.35 -16.04
N GLU A 2 1.90 11.16 -17.32
CA GLU A 2 0.52 10.99 -17.84
C GLU A 2 -0.01 9.61 -17.42
N LEU A 3 -1.27 9.57 -16.96
CA LEU A 3 -1.85 8.34 -16.41
C LEU A 3 -2.53 7.46 -17.44
N ARG A 4 -2.98 8.05 -18.56
CA ARG A 4 -3.68 7.29 -19.60
C ARG A 4 -2.79 6.24 -20.26
N GLY A 5 -3.21 4.99 -20.19
CA GLY A 5 -2.54 3.85 -20.82
C GLY A 5 -1.32 3.29 -20.10
N ILE A 6 -0.87 3.90 -18.98
CA ILE A 6 0.18 3.32 -18.15
C ILE A 6 -0.28 2.01 -17.49
N LYS A 7 0.68 1.17 -17.14
CA LYS A 7 0.42 -0.09 -16.42
C LYS A 7 0.72 0.08 -14.93
N ALA A 8 -0.28 -0.16 -14.10
CA ALA A 8 -0.19 -0.07 -12.65
C ALA A 8 -0.49 -1.41 -11.98
N ILE A 9 0.28 -1.76 -10.97
CA ILE A 9 0.01 -2.88 -10.06
C ILE A 9 -0.34 -2.30 -8.70
N VAL A 10 -1.45 -2.76 -8.10
CA VAL A 10 -1.86 -2.42 -6.73
C VAL A 10 -2.01 -3.71 -5.93
N THR A 11 -1.12 -3.93 -4.94
CA THR A 11 -1.23 -5.10 -4.07
C THR A 11 -2.28 -4.89 -2.98
N GLY A 12 -3.02 -5.96 -2.62
CA GLY A 12 -4.14 -5.85 -1.70
C GLY A 12 -5.32 -5.03 -2.26
N GLY A 13 -5.53 -5.10 -3.59
CA GLY A 13 -6.53 -4.28 -4.30
C GLY A 13 -7.97 -4.77 -4.20
N GLY A 14 -8.25 -5.87 -3.47
CA GLY A 14 -9.60 -6.42 -3.36
C GLY A 14 -10.53 -5.67 -2.38
N SER A 15 -10.01 -4.76 -1.55
CA SER A 15 -10.80 -4.00 -0.58
C SER A 15 -10.07 -2.76 -0.08
N GLY A 16 -10.75 -1.95 0.74
CA GLY A 16 -10.18 -0.84 1.48
C GLY A 16 -9.37 0.14 0.63
N PHE A 17 -8.25 0.60 1.17
CA PHE A 17 -7.38 1.57 0.48
C PHE A 17 -6.89 1.07 -0.88
N GLY A 18 -6.50 -0.23 -0.96
CA GLY A 18 -6.02 -0.79 -2.22
C GLY A 18 -7.06 -0.73 -3.33
N LYS A 19 -8.33 -1.06 -3.04
CA LYS A 19 -9.44 -0.94 -4.00
C LYS A 19 -9.64 0.52 -4.43
N GLY A 20 -9.71 1.46 -3.48
CA GLY A 20 -9.89 2.88 -3.79
C GLY A 20 -8.74 3.49 -4.60
N ILE A 21 -7.50 3.06 -4.35
CA ILE A 21 -6.33 3.46 -5.15
C ILE A 21 -6.44 2.91 -6.57
N ALA A 22 -6.79 1.62 -6.70
CA ALA A 22 -6.93 0.97 -7.99
C ALA A 22 -8.06 1.61 -8.82
N GLU A 23 -9.20 1.93 -8.19
CA GLU A 23 -10.32 2.64 -8.82
C GLU A 23 -9.91 4.02 -9.33
N ALA A 24 -9.22 4.82 -8.52
CA ALA A 24 -8.76 6.15 -8.91
C ALA A 24 -7.79 6.10 -10.11
N LEU A 25 -6.84 5.15 -10.11
CA LEU A 25 -5.92 4.94 -11.22
C LEU A 25 -6.65 4.46 -12.48
N SER A 26 -7.61 3.53 -12.36
CA SER A 26 -8.41 3.04 -13.47
C SER A 26 -9.27 4.17 -14.09
N THR A 27 -9.93 4.96 -13.25
CA THR A 27 -10.72 6.14 -13.68
C THR A 27 -9.86 7.16 -14.40
N ALA A 28 -8.59 7.31 -14.00
CA ALA A 28 -7.62 8.18 -14.68
C ALA A 28 -7.07 7.59 -16.00
N GLY A 29 -7.53 6.39 -16.39
CA GLY A 29 -7.19 5.75 -17.66
C GLY A 29 -5.97 4.83 -17.61
N ALA A 30 -5.46 4.48 -16.44
CA ALA A 30 -4.43 3.48 -16.30
C ALA A 30 -4.98 2.06 -16.54
N LYS A 31 -4.13 1.16 -17.02
CA LYS A 31 -4.40 -0.27 -17.05
C LYS A 31 -3.94 -0.86 -15.71
N VAL A 32 -4.90 -1.23 -14.85
CA VAL A 32 -4.63 -1.61 -13.47
C VAL A 32 -4.74 -3.12 -13.28
N TRP A 33 -3.74 -3.71 -12.63
CA TRP A 33 -3.80 -5.06 -12.08
C TRP A 33 -3.90 -4.95 -10.56
N ILE A 34 -4.86 -5.64 -9.98
CA ILE A 34 -5.00 -5.76 -8.54
C ILE A 34 -4.61 -7.17 -8.09
N THR A 35 -3.91 -7.28 -6.96
CA THR A 35 -3.54 -8.58 -6.40
C THR A 35 -4.11 -8.78 -5.00
N GLY A 36 -4.29 -10.04 -4.63
CA GLY A 36 -4.76 -10.48 -3.33
C GLY A 36 -4.92 -12.00 -3.30
N ARG A 37 -5.11 -12.56 -2.10
CA ARG A 37 -5.21 -14.02 -1.91
C ARG A 37 -6.63 -14.56 -2.08
N ASP A 38 -7.64 -13.74 -1.79
CA ASP A 38 -9.04 -14.13 -1.91
C ASP A 38 -9.53 -13.88 -3.33
N HIS A 39 -9.68 -14.97 -4.10
CA HIS A 39 -10.12 -14.94 -5.49
C HIS A 39 -11.48 -14.25 -5.66
N GLY A 40 -12.47 -14.60 -4.83
CA GLY A 40 -13.82 -14.07 -4.99
C GLY A 40 -13.90 -12.56 -4.78
N LYS A 41 -13.30 -12.07 -3.68
CA LYS A 41 -13.23 -10.63 -3.40
C LYS A 41 -12.43 -9.88 -4.49
N LEU A 42 -11.34 -10.49 -4.96
CA LEU A 42 -10.47 -9.85 -5.94
C LEU A 42 -11.16 -9.68 -7.29
N VAL A 43 -11.84 -10.73 -7.78
CA VAL A 43 -12.58 -10.69 -9.04
C VAL A 43 -13.73 -9.69 -8.96
N ALA A 44 -14.54 -9.75 -7.89
CA ALA A 44 -15.64 -8.79 -7.71
C ALA A 44 -15.15 -7.32 -7.70
N ALA A 45 -14.02 -7.06 -7.01
CA ALA A 45 -13.44 -5.72 -7.01
C ALA A 45 -12.92 -5.32 -8.40
N ALA A 46 -12.27 -6.24 -9.11
CA ALA A 46 -11.74 -5.96 -10.45
C ALA A 46 -12.85 -5.61 -11.46
N ASP A 47 -13.95 -6.36 -11.43
CA ASP A 47 -15.10 -6.13 -12.31
C ASP A 47 -15.75 -4.76 -12.04
N GLU A 48 -15.88 -4.40 -10.75
CA GLU A 48 -16.50 -3.13 -10.33
C GLU A 48 -15.68 -1.90 -10.77
N ILE A 49 -14.34 -1.99 -10.68
CA ILE A 49 -13.45 -0.84 -10.95
C ILE A 49 -12.80 -0.87 -12.33
N GLY A 50 -13.12 -1.83 -13.17
CA GLY A 50 -12.51 -1.99 -14.50
C GLY A 50 -11.02 -2.34 -14.48
N ALA A 51 -10.58 -3.10 -13.47
CA ALA A 51 -9.21 -3.59 -13.33
C ALA A 51 -9.09 -5.07 -13.74
N ARG A 52 -7.88 -5.60 -13.67
CA ARG A 52 -7.59 -7.03 -13.86
C ARG A 52 -7.23 -7.66 -12.52
N ALA A 53 -7.87 -8.78 -12.21
CA ALA A 53 -7.58 -9.57 -11.01
C ALA A 53 -6.44 -10.55 -11.28
N PHE A 54 -5.45 -10.59 -10.37
CA PHE A 54 -4.39 -11.60 -10.37
C PHE A 54 -4.20 -12.15 -8.95
N VAL A 55 -4.54 -13.42 -8.74
CA VAL A 55 -4.41 -14.04 -7.41
C VAL A 55 -2.93 -14.26 -7.09
N ALA A 56 -2.47 -13.60 -6.04
CA ALA A 56 -1.09 -13.65 -5.60
C ALA A 56 -0.95 -13.36 -4.10
N ASP A 57 -0.01 -14.04 -3.46
CA ASP A 57 0.53 -13.63 -2.17
C ASP A 57 1.70 -12.66 -2.37
N ALA A 58 1.58 -11.43 -1.86
CA ALA A 58 2.63 -10.44 -2.00
C ALA A 58 3.96 -10.88 -1.36
N SER A 59 3.93 -11.80 -0.40
CA SER A 59 5.13 -12.34 0.26
C SER A 59 5.79 -13.50 -0.51
N ASP A 60 5.19 -13.97 -1.61
CA ASP A 60 5.74 -15.05 -2.44
C ASP A 60 6.44 -14.50 -3.69
N GLY A 61 7.72 -14.83 -3.83
CA GLY A 61 8.52 -14.38 -4.99
C GLY A 61 8.08 -15.00 -6.31
N GLY A 62 7.58 -16.24 -6.31
CA GLY A 62 7.08 -16.92 -7.49
C GLY A 62 5.79 -16.29 -8.02
N ASP A 63 4.92 -15.82 -7.12
CA ASP A 63 3.72 -15.08 -7.49
C ASP A 63 4.06 -13.75 -8.17
N TRP A 64 5.07 -13.04 -7.68
CA TRP A 64 5.58 -11.85 -8.34
C TRP A 64 6.12 -12.15 -9.74
N ASP A 65 6.88 -13.23 -9.90
CA ASP A 65 7.45 -13.59 -11.20
C ASP A 65 6.35 -13.93 -12.22
N ARG A 66 5.28 -14.65 -11.79
CA ARG A 66 4.10 -14.93 -12.63
C ARG A 66 3.33 -13.66 -12.99
N LEU A 67 3.10 -12.79 -12.01
CA LEU A 67 2.42 -11.51 -12.24
C LEU A 67 3.17 -10.64 -13.24
N LEU A 68 4.48 -10.51 -13.11
CA LEU A 68 5.28 -9.70 -14.01
C LEU A 68 5.42 -10.31 -15.41
N ALA A 69 5.35 -11.64 -15.54
CA ALA A 69 5.28 -12.31 -16.84
C ALA A 69 3.99 -11.94 -17.59
N GLU A 70 2.86 -11.78 -16.88
CA GLU A 70 1.58 -11.35 -17.46
C GLU A 70 1.56 -9.84 -17.77
N VAL A 71 1.97 -9.00 -16.81
CA VAL A 71 1.89 -7.55 -16.93
C VAL A 71 2.94 -6.99 -17.89
N GLY A 72 4.14 -7.56 -17.90
CA GLY A 72 5.32 -7.02 -18.58
C GLY A 72 5.85 -5.77 -17.88
N ASP A 73 6.13 -4.73 -18.65
CA ASP A 73 6.64 -3.48 -18.12
C ASP A 73 5.63 -2.74 -17.25
N VAL A 74 5.98 -2.49 -15.99
CA VAL A 74 5.16 -1.80 -15.00
C VAL A 74 5.61 -0.35 -14.88
N ASP A 75 4.69 0.61 -15.00
CA ASP A 75 4.97 2.05 -14.83
C ASP A 75 4.76 2.51 -13.39
N VAL A 76 3.79 1.92 -12.70
CA VAL A 76 3.43 2.25 -11.31
C VAL A 76 3.27 0.98 -10.49
N LEU A 77 3.96 0.91 -9.37
CA LEU A 77 3.74 -0.09 -8.33
C LEU A 77 3.21 0.59 -7.07
N VAL A 78 2.06 0.11 -6.57
CA VAL A 78 1.54 0.49 -5.26
C VAL A 78 1.60 -0.72 -4.34
N ASN A 79 2.56 -0.71 -3.42
CA ASN A 79 2.67 -1.68 -2.35
C ASN A 79 1.70 -1.29 -1.22
N ASN A 80 0.50 -1.86 -1.26
CA ASN A 80 -0.54 -1.60 -0.29
C ASN A 80 -0.91 -2.84 0.54
N ALA A 81 -0.66 -4.06 0.05
CA ALA A 81 -0.98 -5.27 0.78
C ALA A 81 -0.43 -5.23 2.21
N GLY A 82 -1.30 -5.48 3.18
CA GLY A 82 -0.95 -5.45 4.59
C GLY A 82 -2.14 -5.76 5.49
N PHE A 83 -1.86 -6.17 6.71
CA PHE A 83 -2.85 -6.42 7.76
C PHE A 83 -2.21 -6.22 9.14
N GLY A 84 -3.04 -5.96 10.16
CA GLY A 84 -2.59 -5.65 11.52
C GLY A 84 -2.06 -6.86 12.28
N GLY A 85 -2.46 -8.06 11.90
CA GLY A 85 -2.24 -9.25 12.71
C GLY A 85 -3.10 -9.23 13.99
N LYS A 86 -2.70 -10.01 14.98
CA LYS A 86 -3.29 -9.97 16.32
C LYS A 86 -2.76 -8.74 17.07
N ILE A 87 -3.65 -7.81 17.40
CA ILE A 87 -3.29 -6.65 18.23
C ILE A 87 -3.37 -7.06 19.70
N ALA A 88 -2.22 -7.38 20.28
CA ALA A 88 -2.07 -7.88 21.63
C ALA A 88 -0.63 -7.62 22.14
N PRO A 89 -0.38 -7.67 23.46
CA PRO A 89 0.97 -7.65 24.01
C PRO A 89 1.86 -8.69 23.33
N LEU A 90 3.13 -8.36 23.12
CA LEU A 90 4.08 -9.26 22.44
C LEU A 90 4.17 -10.65 23.10
N THR A 91 4.00 -10.69 24.43
CA THR A 91 3.99 -11.93 25.22
C THR A 91 2.83 -12.89 24.92
N GLU A 92 1.84 -12.41 24.15
CA GLU A 92 0.63 -13.19 23.78
C GLU A 92 0.58 -13.47 22.27
N GLN A 93 1.64 -13.14 21.53
CA GLN A 93 1.70 -13.36 20.09
C GLN A 93 2.43 -14.67 19.76
N GLU A 94 1.92 -15.38 18.78
CA GLU A 94 2.54 -16.60 18.27
C GLU A 94 3.57 -16.26 17.17
N ASP A 95 4.63 -17.07 17.08
CA ASP A 95 5.68 -16.89 16.06
C ASP A 95 5.13 -16.84 14.64
N SER A 96 4.11 -17.64 14.35
CA SER A 96 3.44 -17.67 13.05
C SER A 96 2.74 -16.35 12.71
N ASP A 97 2.09 -15.71 13.69
CA ASP A 97 1.43 -14.41 13.50
C ASP A 97 2.45 -13.32 13.27
N ILE A 98 3.54 -13.32 14.07
CA ILE A 98 4.67 -12.40 13.91
C ILE A 98 5.25 -12.52 12.50
N ALA A 99 5.57 -13.75 12.08
CA ALA A 99 6.15 -14.01 10.77
C ALA A 99 5.22 -13.56 9.62
N ALA A 100 3.91 -13.82 9.73
CA ALA A 100 2.94 -13.46 8.72
C ALA A 100 2.79 -11.92 8.56
N VAL A 101 2.79 -11.18 9.67
CA VAL A 101 2.72 -9.71 9.65
C VAL A 101 3.96 -9.13 8.96
N ILE A 102 5.16 -9.58 9.34
CA ILE A 102 6.41 -9.12 8.71
C ILE A 102 6.47 -9.52 7.24
N ALA A 103 6.10 -10.77 6.91
CA ALA A 103 6.12 -11.27 5.53
C ALA A 103 5.23 -10.43 4.61
N THR A 104 3.99 -10.15 5.01
CA THR A 104 3.06 -9.41 4.15
C THR A 104 3.37 -7.91 4.11
N ASN A 105 3.53 -7.26 5.30
CA ASN A 105 3.62 -5.80 5.37
C ASN A 105 4.99 -5.23 4.95
N LEU A 106 6.06 -6.02 5.06
CA LEU A 106 7.43 -5.57 4.78
C LEU A 106 8.08 -6.38 3.66
N THR A 107 8.25 -7.70 3.86
CA THR A 107 8.97 -8.53 2.89
C THR A 107 8.30 -8.49 1.51
N GLY A 108 6.97 -8.59 1.45
CA GLY A 108 6.21 -8.52 0.21
C GLY A 108 6.43 -7.23 -0.57
N ALA A 109 6.42 -6.09 0.12
CA ALA A 109 6.70 -4.80 -0.50
C ALA A 109 8.14 -4.71 -1.04
N ILE A 110 9.12 -5.26 -0.31
CA ILE A 110 10.52 -5.33 -0.75
C ILE A 110 10.65 -6.22 -1.98
N LEU A 111 10.01 -7.41 -1.98
CA LEU A 111 10.05 -8.35 -3.12
C LEU A 111 9.47 -7.72 -4.39
N GLY A 112 8.32 -7.06 -4.29
CA GLY A 112 7.69 -6.37 -5.41
C GLY A 112 8.55 -5.21 -5.92
N ALA A 113 8.99 -4.34 -5.02
CA ALA A 113 9.84 -3.20 -5.36
C ALA A 113 11.14 -3.65 -6.02
N SER A 114 11.83 -4.66 -5.49
CA SER A 114 13.09 -5.19 -6.05
C SER A 114 12.94 -5.64 -7.51
N ARG A 115 11.85 -6.33 -7.83
CA ARG A 115 11.59 -6.83 -9.19
C ARG A 115 11.24 -5.72 -10.16
N VAL A 116 10.32 -4.86 -9.77
CA VAL A 116 9.83 -3.76 -10.62
C VAL A 116 10.91 -2.69 -10.81
N ALA A 117 11.66 -2.35 -9.77
CA ALA A 117 12.73 -1.34 -9.82
C ALA A 117 13.82 -1.69 -10.84
N ARG A 118 14.16 -2.98 -11.02
CA ARG A 118 15.14 -3.42 -12.04
C ARG A 118 14.73 -3.03 -13.46
N ALA A 119 13.46 -3.22 -13.81
CA ALA A 119 12.93 -2.85 -15.12
C ALA A 119 12.78 -1.33 -15.25
N MET A 120 12.29 -0.66 -14.20
CA MET A 120 12.14 0.80 -14.16
C MET A 120 13.49 1.52 -14.31
N ALA A 121 14.54 1.03 -13.62
CA ALA A 121 15.89 1.61 -13.73
C ALA A 121 16.45 1.53 -15.16
N LYS A 122 16.25 0.39 -15.85
CA LYS A 122 16.66 0.23 -17.25
C LYS A 122 15.94 1.20 -18.18
N ARG A 123 14.66 1.43 -17.97
CA ARG A 123 13.82 2.35 -18.76
C ARG A 123 13.96 3.80 -18.32
N ARG A 124 14.64 4.05 -17.18
CA ARG A 124 14.79 5.36 -16.54
C ARG A 124 13.45 6.06 -16.29
N ARG A 125 12.43 5.28 -15.93
CA ARG A 125 11.06 5.75 -15.71
C ARG A 125 10.30 4.79 -14.80
N GLY A 126 9.54 5.33 -13.86
CA GLY A 126 8.64 4.57 -13.00
C GLY A 126 8.29 5.31 -11.71
N VAL A 127 7.24 4.82 -11.05
CA VAL A 127 6.80 5.30 -9.74
C VAL A 127 6.50 4.12 -8.83
N ILE A 128 7.07 4.14 -7.64
CA ILE A 128 6.77 3.18 -6.57
C ILE A 128 6.14 3.95 -5.41
N VAL A 129 4.95 3.55 -4.98
CA VAL A 129 4.26 4.10 -3.81
C VAL A 129 4.11 2.99 -2.78
N ASN A 130 4.69 3.18 -1.61
CA ASN A 130 4.56 2.26 -0.48
C ASN A 130 3.55 2.83 0.52
N ILE A 131 2.53 2.06 0.87
CA ILE A 131 1.51 2.46 1.85
C ILE A 131 1.95 1.97 3.23
N SER A 132 2.48 2.91 4.03
CA SER A 132 2.88 2.68 5.41
C SER A 132 1.70 2.91 6.37
N SER A 133 1.94 3.48 7.53
CA SER A 133 0.95 3.83 8.55
C SER A 133 1.56 4.83 9.53
N VAL A 134 0.74 5.60 10.23
CA VAL A 134 1.19 6.41 11.38
C VAL A 134 1.87 5.56 12.46
N CYS A 135 1.59 4.25 12.52
CA CYS A 135 2.34 3.31 13.35
C CYS A 135 3.84 3.23 13.00
N ALA A 136 4.27 3.72 11.84
CA ALA A 136 5.69 3.85 11.53
C ALA A 136 6.38 5.00 12.27
N LEU A 137 5.61 5.98 12.73
CA LEU A 137 6.07 7.20 13.40
C LEU A 137 5.81 7.17 14.91
N HIS A 138 4.74 6.51 15.32
CA HIS A 138 4.24 6.48 16.68
C HIS A 138 3.97 5.03 17.10
N ALA A 139 3.99 4.77 18.40
CA ALA A 139 3.82 3.45 18.97
C ALA A 139 2.61 3.40 19.91
N TRP A 140 1.90 2.27 19.87
CA TRP A 140 0.80 1.97 20.78
C TRP A 140 0.97 0.57 21.37
N PRO A 141 0.47 0.31 22.59
CA PRO A 141 0.47 -1.02 23.16
C PRO A 141 -0.24 -2.04 22.26
N GLY A 142 0.32 -3.24 22.15
CA GLY A 142 -0.23 -4.30 21.32
C GLY A 142 0.12 -4.23 19.82
N TRP A 143 0.75 -3.14 19.36
CA TRP A 143 1.05 -2.91 17.94
C TRP A 143 2.51 -3.17 17.55
N SER A 144 3.32 -3.72 18.46
CA SER A 144 4.78 -3.78 18.30
C SER A 144 5.23 -4.39 16.97
N VAL A 145 4.66 -5.53 16.56
CA VAL A 145 5.03 -6.24 15.32
C VAL A 145 4.61 -5.44 14.07
N TYR A 146 3.38 -4.94 14.06
CA TYR A 146 2.89 -4.11 12.95
C TYR A 146 3.69 -2.80 12.84
N THR A 147 3.96 -2.15 13.97
CA THR A 147 4.82 -0.95 14.07
C THR A 147 6.20 -1.22 13.49
N ALA A 148 6.84 -2.33 13.87
CA ALA A 148 8.14 -2.72 13.33
C ALA A 148 8.10 -2.91 11.81
N ALA A 149 7.07 -3.59 11.28
CA ALA A 149 6.92 -3.78 9.84
C ALA A 149 6.73 -2.46 9.09
N LYS A 150 5.88 -1.55 9.60
CA LYS A 150 5.57 -0.27 8.95
C LYS A 150 6.72 0.74 9.10
N ALA A 151 7.43 0.75 10.21
CA ALA A 151 8.67 1.53 10.38
C ALA A 151 9.77 1.01 9.45
N GLY A 152 9.92 -0.31 9.32
CA GLY A 152 10.80 -0.94 8.34
C GLY A 152 10.48 -0.54 6.92
N LEU A 153 9.19 -0.53 6.54
CA LEU A 153 8.73 -0.11 5.21
C LEU A 153 9.02 1.37 4.93
N LEU A 154 8.85 2.25 5.93
CA LEU A 154 9.20 3.66 5.83
C LEU A 154 10.69 3.84 5.55
N LYS A 155 11.56 3.21 6.34
CA LYS A 155 13.02 3.31 6.15
C LYS A 155 13.49 2.67 4.85
N PHE A 156 12.92 1.53 4.47
CA PHE A 156 13.12 0.93 3.15
C PHE A 156 12.76 1.90 2.02
N SER A 157 11.63 2.61 2.13
CA SER A 157 11.20 3.57 1.13
C SER A 157 12.18 4.72 0.95
N HIS A 158 12.73 5.25 2.06
CA HIS A 158 13.76 6.30 2.03
C HIS A 158 15.04 5.83 1.36
N ALA A 159 15.52 4.62 1.70
CA ALA A 159 16.70 4.04 1.09
C ALA A 159 16.49 3.82 -0.42
N LEU A 160 15.36 3.19 -0.79
CA LEU A 160 15.00 2.93 -2.18
C LEU A 160 14.85 4.23 -2.98
N HIS A 161 14.28 5.30 -2.39
CA HIS A 161 14.22 6.61 -3.03
C HIS A 161 15.61 7.11 -3.42
N THR A 162 16.57 7.00 -2.50
CA THR A 162 17.95 7.44 -2.73
C THR A 162 18.63 6.60 -3.83
N GLU A 163 18.43 5.28 -3.81
CA GLU A 163 18.99 4.36 -4.80
C GLU A 163 18.40 4.57 -6.19
N MET A 164 17.10 4.85 -6.28
CA MET A 164 16.37 4.92 -7.55
C MET A 164 16.37 6.29 -8.21
N ARG A 165 16.65 7.36 -7.45
CA ARG A 165 16.72 8.74 -7.95
C ARG A 165 17.66 8.92 -9.15
N PRO A 166 18.88 8.35 -9.18
CA PRO A 166 19.79 8.50 -10.34
C PRO A 166 19.23 7.88 -11.64
N TYR A 167 18.24 6.98 -11.51
CA TYR A 167 17.57 6.34 -12.64
C TYR A 167 16.27 7.03 -13.05
N GLY A 168 15.92 8.17 -12.45
CA GLY A 168 14.67 8.88 -12.75
C GLY A 168 13.41 8.15 -12.28
N VAL A 169 13.55 7.19 -11.36
CA VAL A 169 12.42 6.47 -10.75
C VAL A 169 12.05 7.13 -9.43
N ARG A 170 10.79 7.47 -9.28
CA ARG A 170 10.26 8.12 -8.09
C ARG A 170 9.78 7.10 -7.08
N VAL A 171 10.11 7.30 -5.82
CA VAL A 171 9.64 6.45 -4.71
C VAL A 171 9.03 7.35 -3.66
N SER A 172 7.80 7.01 -3.23
CA SER A 172 7.06 7.73 -2.21
C SER A 172 6.61 6.75 -1.12
N CYS A 173 6.69 7.17 0.13
CA CYS A 173 6.07 6.51 1.26
C CYS A 173 4.87 7.33 1.72
N LEU A 174 3.67 6.79 1.57
CA LEU A 174 2.43 7.40 2.04
C LEU A 174 2.07 6.80 3.40
N ILE A 175 1.85 7.67 4.38
CA ILE A 175 1.66 7.32 5.80
C ILE A 175 0.25 7.73 6.21
N PRO A 176 -0.78 6.93 5.87
CA PRO A 176 -2.14 7.22 6.30
C PRO A 176 -2.30 6.89 7.79
N SER A 177 -3.19 7.66 8.43
CA SER A 177 -3.73 7.31 9.73
C SER A 177 -5.00 6.45 9.58
N TRP A 178 -6.01 6.66 10.38
CA TRP A 178 -7.20 5.80 10.41
C TRP A 178 -8.01 5.88 9.11
N GLY A 179 -8.21 4.71 8.52
CA GLY A 179 -8.95 4.56 7.28
C GLY A 179 -10.33 3.95 7.48
N GLN A 180 -11.29 4.39 6.68
CA GLN A 180 -12.59 3.76 6.56
C GLN A 180 -12.45 2.44 5.78
N THR A 181 -11.94 1.42 6.44
CA THR A 181 -11.64 0.11 5.85
C THR A 181 -11.97 -1.01 6.84
N ASP A 182 -12.01 -2.24 6.36
CA ASP A 182 -12.18 -3.41 7.21
C ASP A 182 -10.95 -3.74 8.10
N PHE A 183 -9.90 -2.92 8.04
CA PHE A 183 -8.65 -3.17 8.75
C PHE A 183 -8.85 -3.27 10.26
N ASN A 184 -9.56 -2.32 10.86
CA ASN A 184 -9.81 -2.30 12.31
C ASN A 184 -10.58 -3.53 12.75
N ARG A 185 -11.67 -3.86 12.03
CA ARG A 185 -12.49 -5.07 12.32
C ARG A 185 -11.64 -6.33 12.17
N ALA A 186 -10.84 -6.45 11.12
CA ALA A 186 -9.97 -7.60 10.89
C ALA A 186 -8.86 -7.74 11.96
N ALA A 187 -8.43 -6.63 12.56
CA ALA A 187 -7.46 -6.59 13.63
C ALA A 187 -8.09 -6.75 15.04
N GLY A 188 -9.42 -6.94 15.13
CA GLY A 188 -10.14 -7.06 16.40
C GLY A 188 -10.21 -5.76 17.19
N ILE A 189 -10.03 -4.62 16.54
CA ILE A 189 -10.12 -3.30 17.17
C ILE A 189 -11.61 -2.95 17.27
N PRO A 190 -12.11 -2.53 18.47
CA PRO A 190 -13.47 -2.05 18.61
C PRO A 190 -13.77 -0.94 17.61
N GLU A 191 -15.00 -0.93 17.11
CA GLU A 191 -15.46 0.21 16.31
C GLU A 191 -15.35 1.49 17.16
N ALA A 192 -15.05 2.60 16.48
CA ALA A 192 -14.96 3.88 17.15
C ALA A 192 -16.27 4.23 17.86
N SER A 193 -16.19 5.08 18.89
CA SER A 193 -17.36 5.55 19.65
C SER A 193 -18.45 6.11 18.72
N ASP A 194 -19.69 6.08 19.16
CA ASP A 194 -20.88 6.58 18.43
C ASP A 194 -20.74 8.04 17.93
N ASP A 195 -19.79 8.79 18.51
CA ASP A 195 -19.48 10.18 18.12
C ASP A 195 -18.64 10.29 16.86
N TRP A 196 -18.05 9.20 16.37
CA TRP A 196 -17.20 9.20 15.17
C TRP A 196 -18.02 9.02 13.89
N THR A 197 -17.81 9.90 12.93
CA THR A 197 -18.49 9.83 11.65
C THR A 197 -17.50 9.49 10.53
N PRO A 198 -17.79 8.46 9.68
CA PRO A 198 -16.89 8.06 8.61
C PRO A 198 -16.41 9.21 7.70
N ALA A 199 -17.29 10.18 7.44
CA ALA A 199 -16.98 11.28 6.52
C ALA A 199 -15.95 12.30 7.07
N LYS A 200 -15.77 12.37 8.40
CA LYS A 200 -14.90 13.38 9.03
C LYS A 200 -13.71 12.78 9.75
N ASP A 201 -13.90 11.59 10.33
CA ASP A 201 -12.98 11.04 11.31
C ASP A 201 -12.08 9.94 10.73
N TYR A 202 -12.32 9.57 9.46
CA TYR A 202 -11.54 8.57 8.73
C TYR A 202 -11.13 9.06 7.36
N ILE A 203 -10.03 8.54 6.85
CA ILE A 203 -9.64 8.67 5.44
C ILE A 203 -10.45 7.65 4.65
N SER A 204 -11.24 8.09 3.67
CA SER A 204 -11.93 7.16 2.78
C SER A 204 -10.96 6.54 1.75
N PRO A 205 -11.27 5.32 1.23
CA PRO A 205 -10.51 4.73 0.14
C PRO A 205 -10.36 5.63 -1.09
N SER A 206 -11.40 6.36 -1.46
CA SER A 206 -11.39 7.29 -2.59
C SER A 206 -10.49 8.52 -2.36
N GLN A 207 -10.46 9.06 -1.13
CA GLN A 207 -9.57 10.17 -0.78
C GLN A 207 -8.11 9.75 -0.89
N LEU A 208 -7.74 8.56 -0.36
CA LEU A 208 -6.38 8.05 -0.48
C LEU A 208 -6.04 7.72 -1.95
N GLY A 209 -7.00 7.18 -2.70
CA GLY A 209 -6.86 6.93 -4.13
C GLY A 209 -6.53 8.18 -4.92
N LYS A 210 -7.24 9.30 -4.64
CA LYS A 210 -6.95 10.57 -5.26
C LYS A 210 -5.54 11.08 -4.94
N ILE A 211 -5.12 10.99 -3.68
CA ILE A 211 -3.77 11.41 -3.26
C ILE A 211 -2.70 10.61 -4.00
N VAL A 212 -2.84 9.29 -4.10
CA VAL A 212 -1.90 8.44 -4.85
C VAL A 212 -1.89 8.83 -6.34
N THR A 213 -3.04 9.06 -6.94
CA THR A 213 -3.15 9.48 -8.34
C THR A 213 -2.45 10.82 -8.58
N ASP A 214 -2.63 11.79 -7.69
CA ASP A 214 -1.95 13.10 -7.75
C ASP A 214 -0.42 12.96 -7.61
N LEU A 215 0.06 12.09 -6.70
CA LEU A 215 1.50 11.78 -6.57
C LEU A 215 2.07 11.17 -7.86
N VAL A 216 1.36 10.24 -8.48
CA VAL A 216 1.80 9.62 -9.75
C VAL A 216 1.81 10.64 -10.88
N ALA A 217 0.83 11.56 -10.91
CA ALA A 217 0.70 12.60 -11.95
C ALA A 217 1.73 13.73 -11.84
N LEU A 218 2.45 13.86 -10.74
CA LEU A 218 3.48 14.89 -10.59
C LEU A 218 4.43 14.93 -11.80
N PRO A 219 4.96 16.13 -12.18
CA PRO A 219 6.03 16.24 -13.15
C PRO A 219 7.21 15.33 -12.83
N ASP A 220 7.87 14.78 -13.85
CA ASP A 220 8.87 13.73 -13.67
C ASP A 220 10.10 14.17 -12.84
N HIS A 221 10.38 15.47 -12.78
CA HIS A 221 11.47 16.04 -11.97
C HIS A 221 11.11 16.29 -10.51
N LEU A 222 9.82 16.08 -10.13
CA LEU A 222 9.33 16.27 -8.76
C LEU A 222 9.00 14.94 -8.12
N THR A 223 9.29 14.82 -6.84
CA THR A 223 8.92 13.67 -6.00
C THR A 223 8.53 14.14 -4.60
N VAL A 224 7.66 13.39 -3.96
CA VAL A 224 7.32 13.52 -2.54
C VAL A 224 7.79 12.24 -1.86
N PRO A 225 8.98 12.22 -1.24
CA PRO A 225 9.54 11.01 -0.64
C PRO A 225 8.70 10.44 0.49
N GLU A 226 8.05 11.34 1.26
CA GLU A 226 7.22 10.98 2.42
C GLU A 226 6.02 11.91 2.50
N MET A 227 4.84 11.37 2.83
CA MET A 227 3.63 12.15 3.07
C MET A 227 2.79 11.51 4.17
N VAL A 228 2.54 12.25 5.24
CA VAL A 228 1.59 11.88 6.29
C VAL A 228 0.21 12.42 5.93
N VAL A 229 -0.81 11.57 6.05
CA VAL A 229 -2.21 11.93 5.79
C VAL A 229 -3.06 11.52 6.98
N GLN A 230 -3.77 12.46 7.56
CA GLN A 230 -4.66 12.22 8.70
C GLN A 230 -5.89 13.13 8.66
N PRO A 231 -7.03 12.70 9.20
CA PRO A 231 -8.17 13.58 9.43
C PRO A 231 -7.81 14.70 10.40
N MET A 232 -8.35 15.90 10.19
CA MET A 232 -8.05 17.08 11.03
C MET A 232 -8.46 16.92 12.49
N VAL A 233 -9.48 16.11 12.73
CA VAL A 233 -10.01 15.86 14.09
C VAL A 233 -9.23 14.80 14.87
N GLN A 234 -8.34 14.08 14.18
CA GLN A 234 -7.61 12.98 14.79
C GLN A 234 -6.35 13.48 15.48
N GLU A 235 -6.34 13.42 16.80
CA GLU A 235 -5.12 13.56 17.58
C GLU A 235 -4.34 12.25 17.55
N ILE A 236 -3.09 12.32 17.11
CA ILE A 236 -2.13 11.23 17.25
C ILE A 236 -1.30 11.54 18.48
N ILE A 237 -1.67 10.95 19.60
CA ILE A 237 -0.93 11.06 20.85
C ILE A 237 -0.03 9.82 20.94
N PRO A 238 1.27 9.92 20.66
CA PRO A 238 2.21 8.84 20.91
C PRO A 238 2.34 8.66 22.42
N MET A 239 2.32 7.41 22.85
CA MET A 239 2.67 7.07 24.23
C MET A 239 4.17 6.92 24.37
#